data_ae8a0c73be86d95f8f55226a3317bf87
#
_entry.id   ae8a0c73be86d95f8f55226a3317bf87
#
_cell.length_a   1.000
_cell.length_b   1.000
_cell.length_c   1.000
_cell.angle_alpha   90.00
_cell.angle_beta   90.00
_cell.angle_gamma   90.00
#
_symmetry.space_group_name_H-M   'P 1'
#
loop_
_entity.id
_entity.type
_entity.pdbx_description
1 polymer ?
#
loop_
_entity_poly.entity_id
_entity_poly.type
_entity_poly.pdbx_seq_one_letter_code
_entity_poly.pdbx_strand_id
1 'polypeptide(L)'
;LAFRGALLVSVVFFELLPKLFAAEDFTVGYWVIGGILFQIALEYFSKGMEHGHTHPSAQNKYPWLLWLSLGLHAFTEGMPLSNYPQLAWGMFVHKIPITVALFTVLKLQSKNWKSLYLPLAGFALVTPLGGMLGARMLLNGTAILLPITGMVVGILLHIATTIIFETSEGHRFNA
;
A
#
# COMPACT_ATOMS: atom_id res chain seq x y z
N LEU A 1 1.22 -16.13 0.23
CA LEU A 1 0.27 -15.03 -0.07
C LEU A 1 -0.72 -14.85 1.08
N ALA A 2 -1.51 -15.88 1.47
CA ALA A 2 -2.53 -15.79 2.54
C ALA A 2 -1.99 -15.22 3.87
N PHE A 3 -0.81 -15.60 4.31
CA PHE A 3 -0.19 -15.08 5.54
C PHE A 3 -0.06 -13.55 5.54
N ARG A 4 0.26 -12.93 4.40
CA ARG A 4 0.36 -11.47 4.29
C ARG A 4 -1.00 -10.79 4.44
N GLY A 5 -2.03 -11.32 3.78
CA GLY A 5 -3.39 -10.82 3.90
C GLY A 5 -3.88 -10.92 5.35
N ALA A 6 -3.69 -12.06 5.98
CA ALA A 6 -4.04 -12.27 7.38
C ALA A 6 -3.30 -11.31 8.33
N LEU A 7 -2.01 -11.06 8.10
CA LEU A 7 -1.23 -10.11 8.90
C LEU A 7 -1.80 -8.69 8.76
N LEU A 8 -2.08 -8.24 7.53
CA LEU A 8 -2.66 -6.91 7.29
C LEU A 8 -4.03 -6.76 7.93
N VAL A 9 -4.91 -7.77 7.78
CA VAL A 9 -6.22 -7.80 8.45
C VAL A 9 -6.05 -7.69 9.95
N SER A 10 -5.15 -8.48 10.54
CA SER A 10 -4.91 -8.47 11.98
C SER A 10 -4.48 -7.08 12.48
N VAL A 11 -3.53 -6.45 11.79
CA VAL A 11 -3.08 -5.09 12.14
C VAL A 11 -4.23 -4.08 12.03
N VAL A 12 -5.04 -4.16 10.98
CA VAL A 12 -6.18 -3.25 10.80
C VAL A 12 -7.20 -3.44 11.92
N PHE A 13 -7.62 -4.68 12.21
CA PHE A 13 -8.72 -4.95 13.15
C PHE A 13 -8.31 -4.82 14.62
N PHE A 14 -7.09 -5.20 14.97
CA PHE A 14 -6.64 -5.20 16.36
C PHE A 14 -5.89 -3.94 16.78
N GLU A 15 -5.32 -3.21 15.82
CA GLU A 15 -4.51 -2.03 16.15
C GLU A 15 -5.13 -0.72 15.66
N LEU A 16 -5.54 -0.64 14.38
CA LEU A 16 -5.94 0.63 13.78
C LEU A 16 -7.41 0.98 14.02
N LEU A 17 -8.32 0.06 13.73
CA LEU A 17 -9.76 0.31 13.85
C LEU A 17 -10.17 0.68 15.27
N PRO A 18 -9.74 -0.02 16.35
CA PRO A 18 -10.13 0.35 17.70
C PRO A 18 -9.70 1.78 18.06
N LYS A 19 -8.49 2.17 17.69
CA LYS A 19 -7.95 3.52 17.96
C LYS A 19 -8.64 4.59 17.12
N LEU A 20 -8.98 4.26 15.89
CA LEU A 20 -9.65 5.16 14.97
C LEU A 20 -11.09 5.47 15.43
N PHE A 21 -11.84 4.44 15.84
CA PHE A 21 -13.20 4.62 16.35
C PHE A 21 -13.28 5.14 17.79
N ALA A 22 -12.22 5.00 18.58
CA ALA A 22 -12.14 5.61 19.91
C ALA A 22 -12.12 7.16 19.86
N ALA A 23 -11.89 7.76 18.70
CA ALA A 23 -12.00 9.20 18.50
C ALA A 23 -13.45 9.73 18.51
N GLU A 24 -14.46 8.84 18.52
CA GLU A 24 -15.90 9.16 18.51
C GLU A 24 -16.32 10.11 17.36
N ASP A 25 -15.55 10.13 16.27
CA ASP A 25 -15.82 10.95 15.10
C ASP A 25 -16.56 10.11 14.04
N PHE A 26 -17.81 10.45 13.79
CA PHE A 26 -18.64 9.76 12.79
C PHE A 26 -18.11 9.88 11.35
N THR A 27 -17.23 10.83 11.09
CA THR A 27 -16.64 11.01 9.75
C THR A 27 -15.60 9.92 9.39
N VAL A 28 -15.12 9.17 10.36
CA VAL A 28 -14.15 8.07 10.19
C VAL A 28 -14.57 7.10 9.10
N GLY A 29 -15.86 6.69 9.09
CA GLY A 29 -16.39 5.78 8.08
C GLY A 29 -16.24 6.29 6.65
N TYR A 30 -16.44 7.60 6.43
CA TYR A 30 -16.26 8.21 5.11
C TYR A 30 -14.81 8.17 4.65
N TRP A 31 -13.86 8.38 5.55
CA TRP A 31 -12.44 8.30 5.24
C TRP A 31 -11.99 6.87 4.92
N VAL A 32 -12.52 5.87 5.63
CA VAL A 32 -12.25 4.45 5.33
C VAL A 32 -12.78 4.10 3.93
N ILE A 33 -14.01 4.47 3.61
CA ILE A 33 -14.60 4.26 2.27
C ILE A 33 -13.77 5.02 1.22
N GLY A 34 -13.39 6.27 1.49
CA GLY A 34 -12.52 7.06 0.63
C GLY A 34 -11.19 6.36 0.35
N GLY A 35 -10.59 5.73 1.36
CA GLY A 35 -9.37 4.93 1.21
C GLY A 35 -9.55 3.71 0.31
N ILE A 36 -10.66 2.98 0.45
CA ILE A 36 -11.00 1.85 -0.43
C ILE A 36 -11.12 2.33 -1.89
N LEU A 37 -11.89 3.39 -2.12
CA LEU A 37 -12.09 3.93 -3.48
C LEU A 37 -10.78 4.47 -4.08
N PHE A 38 -9.96 5.13 -3.27
CA PHE A 38 -8.63 5.59 -3.68
C PHE A 38 -7.74 4.42 -4.08
N GLN A 39 -7.74 3.34 -3.30
CA GLN A 39 -6.95 2.14 -3.60
C GLN A 39 -7.42 1.44 -4.87
N ILE A 40 -8.73 1.33 -5.10
CA ILE A 40 -9.30 0.77 -6.34
C ILE A 40 -8.82 1.61 -7.55
N ALA A 41 -8.81 2.94 -7.42
CA ALA A 41 -8.29 3.80 -8.48
C ALA A 41 -6.78 3.58 -8.73
N LEU A 42 -5.96 3.45 -7.68
CA LEU A 42 -4.54 3.15 -7.80
C LEU A 42 -4.31 1.78 -8.45
N GLU A 43 -5.09 0.77 -8.07
CA GLU A 43 -5.02 -0.58 -8.63
C GLU A 43 -5.33 -0.59 -10.12
N TYR A 44 -6.30 0.19 -10.56
CA TYR A 44 -6.60 0.35 -11.99
C TYR A 44 -5.37 0.85 -12.77
N PHE A 45 -4.59 1.78 -12.20
CA PHE A 45 -3.38 2.30 -12.83
C PHE A 45 -2.17 1.38 -12.70
N SER A 46 -2.05 0.65 -11.59
CA SER A 46 -0.97 -0.32 -11.34
C SER A 46 -1.23 -1.68 -11.99
N LYS A 47 -2.43 -1.93 -12.53
CA LYS A 47 -2.85 -3.20 -13.11
C LYS A 47 -2.69 -4.38 -12.15
N GLY A 48 -3.04 -4.19 -10.89
CA GLY A 48 -3.02 -5.24 -9.86
C GLY A 48 -1.63 -5.64 -9.36
N MET A 49 -0.57 -4.92 -9.73
CA MET A 49 0.79 -5.24 -9.27
C MET A 49 1.01 -5.11 -7.76
N GLU A 50 0.13 -4.40 -7.08
CA GLU A 50 0.14 -4.26 -5.61
C GLU A 50 -0.10 -5.60 -4.90
N HIS A 51 -0.73 -6.55 -5.58
CA HIS A 51 -0.95 -7.92 -5.10
C HIS A 51 0.20 -8.88 -5.46
N GLY A 52 1.20 -8.39 -6.22
CA GLY A 52 2.38 -9.17 -6.62
C GLY A 52 2.23 -9.89 -7.96
N HIS A 53 1.20 -9.57 -8.76
CA HIS A 53 1.05 -10.10 -10.11
C HIS A 53 1.86 -9.28 -11.11
N THR A 54 2.66 -9.96 -11.92
CA THR A 54 3.41 -9.33 -13.02
C THR A 54 2.69 -9.62 -14.33
N HIS A 55 2.12 -8.60 -14.96
CA HIS A 55 1.68 -8.68 -16.35
C HIS A 55 2.70 -7.94 -17.23
N PRO A 56 3.70 -8.62 -17.79
CA PRO A 56 4.65 -7.99 -18.70
C PRO A 56 3.91 -7.64 -20.00
N SER A 57 3.36 -6.43 -20.08
CA SER A 57 2.94 -5.91 -21.37
C SER A 57 4.18 -5.47 -22.14
N ALA A 58 4.35 -6.02 -23.33
CA ALA A 58 5.46 -5.77 -24.25
C ALA A 58 5.47 -4.33 -24.85
N GLN A 59 4.94 -3.33 -24.15
CA GLN A 59 5.00 -1.95 -24.58
C GLN A 59 6.34 -1.34 -24.15
N ASN A 60 7.12 -0.89 -25.11
CA ASN A 60 8.43 -0.22 -24.99
C ASN A 60 8.40 1.13 -24.22
N LYS A 61 7.37 1.41 -23.42
CA LYS A 61 7.26 2.66 -22.64
C LYS A 61 7.57 2.38 -21.17
N TYR A 62 8.42 3.22 -20.61
CA TYR A 62 8.73 3.18 -19.18
C TYR A 62 7.44 3.24 -18.33
N PRO A 63 7.27 2.39 -17.29
CA PRO A 63 6.02 2.26 -16.56
C PRO A 63 5.80 3.38 -15.54
N TRP A 64 5.83 4.64 -15.99
CA TRP A 64 5.68 5.80 -15.09
C TRP A 64 4.40 5.79 -14.29
N LEU A 65 3.31 5.42 -14.94
CA LEU A 65 1.99 5.40 -14.29
C LEU A 65 1.94 4.35 -13.18
N LEU A 66 2.53 3.20 -13.44
CA LEU A 66 2.68 2.13 -12.45
C LEU A 66 3.58 2.57 -11.29
N TRP A 67 4.74 3.17 -11.59
CA TRP A 67 5.65 3.66 -10.56
C TRP A 67 4.99 4.74 -9.69
N LEU A 68 4.26 5.66 -10.32
CA LEU A 68 3.53 6.73 -9.62
C LEU A 68 2.41 6.17 -8.73
N SER A 69 1.62 5.21 -9.24
CA SER A 69 0.54 4.57 -8.48
C SER A 69 1.08 3.86 -7.24
N LEU A 70 2.09 2.99 -7.41
CA LEU A 70 2.76 2.31 -6.29
C LEU A 70 3.45 3.29 -5.33
N GLY A 71 3.98 4.40 -5.86
CA GLY A 71 4.58 5.47 -5.07
C GLY A 71 3.54 6.18 -4.19
N LEU A 72 2.40 6.58 -4.75
CA LEU A 72 1.30 7.19 -4.00
C LEU A 72 0.77 6.26 -2.91
N HIS A 73 0.56 4.98 -3.24
CA HIS A 73 0.19 3.96 -2.27
C HIS A 73 1.22 3.87 -1.13
N ALA A 74 2.51 3.72 -1.45
CA ALA A 74 3.59 3.62 -0.48
C ALA A 74 3.75 4.89 0.38
N PHE A 75 3.46 6.07 -0.19
CA PHE A 75 3.51 7.35 0.50
C PHE A 75 2.39 7.48 1.54
N THR A 76 1.16 7.20 1.12
CA THR A 76 -0.01 7.29 2.00
C THR A 76 0.07 6.32 3.17
N GLU A 77 0.50 5.07 2.93
CA GLU A 77 0.76 4.10 3.99
C GLU A 77 1.83 4.58 5.00
N GLY A 78 2.84 5.31 4.53
CA GLY A 78 3.90 5.85 5.38
C GLY A 78 3.41 6.87 6.41
N MET A 79 2.39 7.66 6.09
CA MET A 79 1.96 8.79 6.91
C MET A 79 1.59 8.46 8.37
N PRO A 80 0.84 7.38 8.66
CA PRO A 80 0.47 7.07 10.04
C PRO A 80 1.58 6.38 10.85
N LEU A 81 2.74 6.03 10.26
CA LEU A 81 3.81 5.31 10.95
C LEU A 81 4.34 6.01 12.20
N SER A 82 4.32 7.35 12.23
CA SER A 82 4.75 8.12 13.40
C SER A 82 3.84 7.91 14.61
N ASN A 83 2.54 7.69 14.36
CA ASN A 83 1.54 7.42 15.41
C ASN A 83 1.40 5.93 15.73
N TYR A 84 1.67 5.08 14.74
CA TYR A 84 1.45 3.63 14.82
C TYR A 84 2.69 2.88 14.34
N PRO A 85 3.81 2.91 15.10
CA PRO A 85 5.06 2.28 14.68
C PRO A 85 4.94 0.75 14.48
N GLN A 86 3.95 0.11 15.09
CA GLN A 86 3.64 -1.31 14.91
C GLN A 86 3.30 -1.66 13.45
N LEU A 87 2.73 -0.68 12.71
CA LEU A 87 2.46 -0.85 11.27
C LEU A 87 3.70 -1.16 10.45
N ALA A 88 4.88 -0.74 10.92
CA ALA A 88 6.13 -0.90 10.17
C ALA A 88 6.40 -2.35 9.78
N TRP A 89 6.12 -3.31 10.66
CA TRP A 89 6.32 -4.73 10.38
C TRP A 89 5.36 -5.26 9.32
N GLY A 90 4.07 -4.94 9.43
CA GLY A 90 3.06 -5.33 8.44
C GLY A 90 3.39 -4.76 7.06
N MET A 91 3.76 -3.48 7.01
CA MET A 91 4.15 -2.79 5.79
C MET A 91 5.44 -3.34 5.20
N PHE A 92 6.44 -3.67 6.02
CA PHE A 92 7.68 -4.27 5.54
C PHE A 92 7.41 -5.61 4.83
N VAL A 93 6.69 -6.52 5.49
CA VAL A 93 6.34 -7.83 4.91
C VAL A 93 5.50 -7.69 3.63
N HIS A 94 4.56 -6.75 3.62
CA HIS A 94 3.72 -6.49 2.46
C HIS A 94 4.52 -5.90 1.28
N LYS A 95 5.51 -5.05 1.52
CA LYS A 95 6.31 -4.41 0.46
C LYS A 95 7.28 -5.34 -0.26
N ILE A 96 7.68 -6.45 0.33
CA ILE A 96 8.61 -7.38 -0.32
C ILE A 96 8.12 -7.82 -1.71
N PRO A 97 6.90 -8.37 -1.87
CA PRO A 97 6.46 -8.81 -3.20
C PRO A 97 6.19 -7.65 -4.15
N ILE A 98 5.72 -6.50 -3.66
CA ILE A 98 5.55 -5.30 -4.49
C ILE A 98 6.91 -4.87 -5.08
N THR A 99 7.95 -4.87 -4.24
CA THR A 99 9.31 -4.51 -4.69
C THR A 99 9.85 -5.52 -5.71
N VAL A 100 9.61 -6.82 -5.51
CA VAL A 100 10.01 -7.87 -6.45
C VAL A 100 9.27 -7.71 -7.78
N ALA A 101 7.96 -7.44 -7.76
CA ALA A 101 7.17 -7.21 -8.95
C ALA A 101 7.66 -5.95 -9.71
N LEU A 102 7.86 -4.84 -8.99
CA LEU A 102 8.40 -3.61 -9.57
C LEU A 102 9.80 -3.81 -10.16
N PHE A 103 10.69 -4.50 -9.44
CA PHE A 103 12.02 -4.85 -9.94
C PHE A 103 11.95 -5.64 -11.24
N THR A 104 11.07 -6.64 -11.31
CA THR A 104 10.90 -7.49 -12.49
C THR A 104 10.48 -6.68 -13.71
N VAL A 105 9.48 -5.80 -13.56
CA VAL A 105 9.01 -4.94 -14.65
C VAL A 105 10.07 -3.94 -15.08
N LEU A 106 10.73 -3.29 -14.12
CA LEU A 106 11.81 -2.35 -14.42
C LEU A 106 12.98 -3.03 -15.12
N LYS A 107 13.35 -4.24 -14.70
CA LYS A 107 14.45 -5.02 -15.30
C LYS A 107 14.17 -5.35 -16.77
N LEU A 108 12.95 -5.71 -17.11
CA LEU A 108 12.55 -6.00 -18.50
C LEU A 108 12.64 -4.77 -19.43
N GLN A 109 12.51 -3.57 -18.86
CA GLN A 109 12.49 -2.32 -19.65
C GLN A 109 13.78 -1.50 -19.51
N SER A 110 14.64 -1.83 -18.57
CA SER A 110 15.86 -1.08 -18.28
C SER A 110 17.00 -1.45 -19.21
N LYS A 111 17.60 -0.45 -19.85
CA LYS A 111 18.78 -0.61 -20.73
C LYS A 111 20.10 -0.54 -19.96
N ASN A 112 20.09 0.04 -18.77
CA ASN A 112 21.30 0.23 -17.94
C ASN A 112 20.95 0.19 -16.46
N TRP A 113 21.97 0.08 -15.60
CA TRP A 113 21.80 -0.02 -14.15
C TRP A 113 21.11 1.22 -13.53
N LYS A 114 21.34 2.43 -14.06
CA LYS A 114 20.73 3.66 -13.54
C LYS A 114 19.22 3.67 -13.75
N SER A 115 18.74 3.23 -14.92
CA SER A 115 17.31 3.15 -15.22
C SER A 115 16.58 2.06 -14.42
N LEU A 116 17.31 1.11 -13.83
CA LEU A 116 16.78 0.08 -12.95
C LEU A 116 16.79 0.53 -11.49
N TYR A 117 17.97 0.89 -10.97
CA TYR A 117 18.12 1.10 -9.52
C TYR A 117 17.67 2.47 -9.03
N LEU A 118 17.71 3.52 -9.85
CA LEU A 118 17.26 4.85 -9.44
C LEU A 118 15.76 4.89 -9.11
N PRO A 119 14.86 4.33 -9.93
CA PRO A 119 13.44 4.25 -9.58
C PRO A 119 13.15 3.36 -8.37
N LEU A 120 13.92 2.27 -8.19
CA LEU A 120 13.79 1.41 -7.01
C LEU A 120 14.22 2.15 -5.74
N ALA A 121 15.32 2.88 -5.78
CA ALA A 121 15.77 3.72 -4.66
C ALA A 121 14.75 4.82 -4.36
N GLY A 122 14.21 5.46 -5.40
CA GLY A 122 13.11 6.42 -5.25
C GLY A 122 11.90 5.80 -4.56
N PHE A 123 11.46 4.62 -5.00
CA PHE A 123 10.35 3.90 -4.39
C PHE A 123 10.61 3.54 -2.91
N ALA A 124 11.84 3.12 -2.58
CA ALA A 124 12.21 2.80 -1.20
C ALA A 124 12.15 4.02 -0.26
N LEU A 125 12.42 5.22 -0.78
CA LEU A 125 12.38 6.47 -0.01
C LEU A 125 10.98 7.03 0.18
N VAL A 126 10.02 6.65 -0.64
CA VAL A 126 8.66 7.22 -0.63
C VAL A 126 7.94 6.99 0.70
N THR A 127 8.03 5.77 1.28
CA THR A 127 7.41 5.47 2.57
C THR A 127 8.02 6.26 3.75
N PRO A 128 9.36 6.33 3.90
CA PRO A 128 9.98 7.21 4.88
C PRO A 128 9.57 8.69 4.71
N LEU A 129 9.47 9.18 3.48
CA LEU A 129 8.99 10.55 3.21
C LEU A 129 7.55 10.77 3.68
N GLY A 130 6.66 9.80 3.43
CA GLY A 130 5.30 9.81 3.98
C GLY A 130 5.31 9.87 5.50
N GLY A 131 6.12 9.03 6.15
CA GLY A 131 6.28 9.01 7.62
C GLY A 131 6.80 10.33 8.18
N MET A 132 7.77 10.95 7.53
CA MET A 132 8.28 12.27 7.92
C MET A 132 7.21 13.37 7.82
N LEU A 133 6.40 13.34 6.75
CA LEU A 133 5.30 14.28 6.61
C LEU A 133 4.23 14.05 7.68
N GLY A 134 3.84 12.81 7.94
CA GLY A 134 2.90 12.44 9.00
C GLY A 134 3.39 12.89 10.38
N ALA A 135 4.67 12.69 10.70
CA ALA A 135 5.27 13.16 11.93
C ALA A 135 5.19 14.68 12.09
N ARG A 136 5.47 15.44 11.02
CA ARG A 136 5.34 16.92 11.04
C ARG A 136 3.90 17.37 11.25
N MET A 137 2.94 16.70 10.61
CA MET A 137 1.52 16.99 10.79
C MET A 137 1.07 16.73 12.22
N LEU A 138 1.57 15.67 12.86
CA LEU A 138 1.31 15.37 14.27
C LEU A 138 1.84 16.46 15.18
N LEU A 139 3.10 16.89 14.99
CA LEU A 139 3.73 17.93 15.80
C LEU A 139 3.00 19.28 15.70
N ASN A 140 2.42 19.58 14.55
CA ASN A 140 1.67 20.80 14.31
C ASN A 140 0.20 20.72 14.79
N GLY A 141 -0.21 19.62 15.44
CA GLY A 141 -1.56 19.44 15.98
C GLY A 141 -2.66 19.44 14.91
N THR A 142 -2.33 19.03 13.69
CA THR A 142 -3.29 19.06 12.58
C THR A 142 -4.33 17.96 12.73
N ALA A 143 -5.62 18.31 12.67
CA ALA A 143 -6.75 17.38 12.70
C ALA A 143 -6.77 16.39 11.51
N ILE A 144 -5.85 16.55 10.56
CA ILE A 144 -5.82 15.75 9.32
C ILE A 144 -5.31 14.31 9.52
N LEU A 145 -4.70 14.01 10.67
CA LEU A 145 -4.18 12.65 10.94
C LEU A 145 -5.28 11.60 11.04
N LEU A 146 -6.41 11.93 11.62
CA LEU A 146 -7.56 11.04 11.70
C LEU A 146 -8.10 10.67 10.31
N PRO A 147 -8.41 11.63 9.41
CA PRO A 147 -8.71 11.38 8.02
C PRO A 147 -7.69 10.49 7.29
N ILE A 148 -6.41 10.80 7.39
CA ILE A 148 -5.35 10.03 6.73
C ILE A 148 -5.29 8.60 7.27
N THR A 149 -5.38 8.42 8.59
CA THR A 149 -5.39 7.08 9.19
C THR A 149 -6.61 6.30 8.72
N GLY A 150 -7.79 6.92 8.65
CA GLY A 150 -9.00 6.31 8.09
C GLY A 150 -8.81 5.86 6.64
N MET A 151 -8.23 6.72 5.80
CA MET A 151 -7.90 6.36 4.41
C MET A 151 -6.93 5.18 4.34
N VAL A 152 -5.87 5.17 5.16
CA VAL A 152 -4.90 4.06 5.19
C VAL A 152 -5.56 2.76 5.64
N VAL A 153 -6.45 2.81 6.62
CA VAL A 153 -7.26 1.64 7.02
C VAL A 153 -8.06 1.11 5.82
N GLY A 154 -8.72 1.97 5.07
CA GLY A 154 -9.44 1.59 3.86
C GLY A 154 -8.55 0.95 2.78
N ILE A 155 -7.38 1.54 2.53
CA ILE A 155 -6.37 1.01 1.60
C ILE A 155 -5.94 -0.40 2.03
N LEU A 156 -5.55 -0.57 3.29
CA LEU A 156 -5.08 -1.85 3.81
C LEU A 156 -6.16 -2.92 3.82
N LEU A 157 -7.42 -2.55 4.12
CA LEU A 157 -8.57 -3.47 4.06
C LEU A 157 -8.78 -3.98 2.63
N HIS A 158 -8.78 -3.09 1.65
CA HIS A 158 -8.94 -3.47 0.25
C HIS A 158 -7.85 -4.44 -0.19
N ILE A 159 -6.59 -4.11 0.05
CA ILE A 159 -5.45 -4.96 -0.32
C ILE A 159 -5.51 -6.31 0.38
N ALA A 160 -5.76 -6.31 1.69
CA ALA A 160 -5.80 -7.54 2.48
C ALA A 160 -6.91 -8.49 2.02
N THR A 161 -8.10 -7.96 1.74
CA THR A 161 -9.23 -8.75 1.23
C THR A 161 -8.95 -9.30 -0.16
N THR A 162 -8.43 -8.49 -1.07
CA THR A 162 -8.07 -8.94 -2.42
C THR A 162 -7.02 -10.06 -2.37
N ILE A 163 -5.96 -9.93 -1.57
CA ILE A 163 -4.95 -10.99 -1.39
C ILE A 163 -5.56 -12.29 -0.87
N ILE A 164 -6.48 -12.22 0.09
CA ILE A 164 -7.13 -13.39 0.67
C ILE A 164 -8.02 -14.09 -0.36
N PHE A 165 -8.84 -13.33 -1.10
CA PHE A 165 -9.74 -13.90 -2.10
C PHE A 165 -8.98 -14.49 -3.30
N GLU A 166 -7.97 -13.82 -3.83
CA GLU A 166 -7.13 -14.36 -4.91
C GLU A 166 -6.42 -15.63 -4.51
N THR A 167 -6.00 -15.75 -3.24
CA THR A 167 -5.37 -16.97 -2.74
C THR A 167 -6.36 -18.13 -2.67
N SER A 168 -7.64 -17.86 -2.41
CA SER A 168 -8.69 -18.89 -2.34
C SER A 168 -9.07 -19.44 -3.72
N GLU A 169 -9.04 -18.64 -4.77
CA GLU A 169 -9.33 -19.09 -6.14
C GLU A 169 -8.26 -20.04 -6.70
N GLY A 170 -7.01 -19.91 -6.25
CA GLY A 170 -5.91 -20.83 -6.60
C GLY A 170 -6.03 -22.24 -6.00
N HIS A 171 -6.85 -22.43 -4.97
CA HIS A 171 -7.16 -23.71 -4.35
C HIS A 171 -8.56 -24.20 -4.77
N ARG A 172 -8.75 -24.50 -6.07
CA ARG A 172 -9.84 -25.37 -6.46
C ARG A 172 -9.53 -26.77 -5.90
N PHE A 173 -10.20 -27.12 -4.81
CA PHE A 173 -10.28 -28.50 -4.38
C PHE A 173 -10.92 -29.27 -5.53
N ASN A 174 -10.11 -30.07 -6.25
CA ASN A 174 -10.63 -31.11 -7.09
C ASN A 174 -11.22 -32.17 -6.15
N ALA A 175 -12.53 -32.11 -5.92
CA ALA A 175 -13.30 -33.16 -5.29
C ALA A 175 -13.68 -34.19 -6.35
#